data_2a569720de6126b8f6cdc87a2b2f4372
#
_entry.id   2a569720de6126b8f6cdc87a2b2f4372
#
_cell.length_a   1.000
_cell.length_b   1.000
_cell.length_c   1.000
_cell.angle_alpha   90.00
_cell.angle_beta   90.00
_cell.angle_gamma   90.00
#
_symmetry.space_group_name_H-M   'P 1'
#
loop_
_entity.id
_entity.type
_entity.pdbx_description
1 polymer ?
#
loop_
_entity_poly.entity_id
_entity_poly.type
_entity_poly.pdbx_seq_one_letter_code
_entity_poly.pdbx_strand_id
1 'polypeptide(L)'
;MKKLKSAIYGIRYRLSFLYYYLFDSESRKRTKFSEIIYHLFSPTLMTVGKKNTTLMREDDRFKYYKISGYDDEFIYPRSSPFYSLGMVISEARPLHWHYYEIPQTKVEEGDVVVDCGSAEGFFAFKNQYTAKQIYVMEPMPIFLDSLNALFGHKSNITILPLAAGDKCEKAYMNLHSEASSLDATLIGGSEAKDDNSLEIDVVTLDSIFYDKGIKIDYLKADIEGFEENMILGALKTIRMSKPKIAITTYHPGQDYKKLITIIKDVVPEYNYLAKGIDFDSGHPVMLHMWCN
;
A
#
# COMPACT_ATOMS: atom_id res chain seq x y z
N MET A 1 12.52 11.28 -27.85
CA MET A 1 13.05 11.64 -26.53
C MET A 1 12.38 10.91 -25.38
N LYS A 2 11.02 10.89 -25.22
CA LYS A 2 10.33 10.20 -24.08
C LYS A 2 10.67 8.70 -23.96
N LYS A 3 10.67 7.93 -25.07
CA LYS A 3 11.02 6.49 -25.06
C LYS A 3 12.47 6.21 -24.61
N LEU A 4 13.41 7.08 -24.98
CA LEU A 4 14.84 6.94 -24.58
C LEU A 4 15.02 7.22 -23.09
N LYS A 5 14.34 8.26 -22.55
CA LYS A 5 14.35 8.56 -21.12
C LYS A 5 13.77 7.40 -20.29
N SER A 6 12.64 6.83 -20.73
CA SER A 6 12.03 5.67 -20.07
C SER A 6 12.92 4.42 -20.10
N ALA A 7 13.63 4.17 -21.21
CA ALA A 7 14.56 3.03 -21.30
C ALA A 7 15.78 3.22 -20.38
N ILE A 8 16.35 4.44 -20.33
CA ILE A 8 17.47 4.77 -19.43
C ILE A 8 17.04 4.63 -17.97
N TYR A 9 15.84 5.11 -17.60
CA TYR A 9 15.30 4.96 -16.25
C TYR A 9 15.16 3.48 -15.87
N GLY A 10 14.59 2.65 -16.76
CA GLY A 10 14.46 1.21 -16.51
C GLY A 10 15.79 0.46 -16.37
N ILE A 11 16.83 0.88 -17.08
CA ILE A 11 18.19 0.33 -16.94
C ILE A 11 18.80 0.79 -15.60
N ARG A 12 18.71 2.08 -15.28
CA ARG A 12 19.19 2.63 -14.01
C ARG A 12 18.56 1.93 -12.83
N TYR A 13 17.23 1.78 -12.84
CA TYR A 13 16.46 1.03 -11.83
C TYR A 13 17.04 -0.36 -11.58
N ARG A 14 17.27 -1.14 -12.67
CA ARG A 14 17.80 -2.51 -12.57
C ARG A 14 19.25 -2.57 -12.10
N LEU A 15 20.09 -1.63 -12.53
CA LEU A 15 21.49 -1.56 -12.10
C LEU A 15 21.60 -1.13 -10.64
N SER A 16 20.74 -0.25 -10.17
CA SER A 16 20.76 0.29 -8.80
C SER A 16 20.52 -0.82 -7.77
N PHE A 17 19.42 -1.60 -7.88
CA PHE A 17 19.19 -2.66 -6.91
C PHE A 17 20.20 -3.82 -7.03
N LEU A 18 20.73 -4.08 -8.23
CA LEU A 18 21.82 -5.05 -8.42
C LEU A 18 23.09 -4.56 -7.71
N TYR A 19 23.40 -3.27 -7.78
CA TYR A 19 24.51 -2.65 -7.04
C TYR A 19 24.33 -2.88 -5.53
N TYR A 20 23.17 -2.52 -4.97
CA TYR A 20 22.91 -2.74 -3.54
C TYR A 20 23.00 -4.22 -3.17
N TYR A 21 22.46 -5.12 -3.98
CA TYR A 21 22.56 -6.55 -3.71
C TYR A 21 24.00 -7.06 -3.69
N LEU A 22 24.86 -6.56 -4.57
CA LEU A 22 26.24 -7.01 -4.65
C LEU A 22 27.16 -6.38 -3.57
N PHE A 23 26.94 -5.11 -3.24
CA PHE A 23 27.87 -4.33 -2.43
C PHE A 23 27.36 -3.99 -1.03
N ASP A 24 26.05 -4.10 -0.75
CA ASP A 24 25.48 -3.92 0.58
C ASP A 24 25.10 -5.27 1.21
N SER A 25 25.76 -5.61 2.33
CA SER A 25 25.54 -6.87 3.01
C SER A 25 24.13 -7.02 3.61
N GLU A 26 23.51 -5.90 4.04
CA GLU A 26 22.16 -5.91 4.61
C GLU A 26 21.12 -6.17 3.51
N SER A 27 21.25 -5.53 2.37
CA SER A 27 20.41 -5.78 1.18
C SER A 27 20.49 -7.24 0.74
N ARG A 28 21.69 -7.83 0.73
CA ARG A 28 21.91 -9.23 0.36
C ARG A 28 21.28 -10.22 1.36
N LYS A 29 21.33 -9.92 2.67
CA LYS A 29 20.73 -10.79 3.71
C LYS A 29 19.20 -10.85 3.64
N ARG A 30 18.54 -9.74 3.26
CA ARG A 30 17.09 -9.62 3.24
C ARG A 30 16.44 -9.95 1.88
N THR A 31 17.24 -10.22 0.84
CA THR A 31 16.73 -10.40 -0.53
C THR A 31 17.20 -11.74 -1.10
N LYS A 32 16.27 -12.54 -1.61
CA LYS A 32 16.59 -13.80 -2.28
C LYS A 32 17.10 -13.55 -3.69
N PHE A 33 18.06 -14.37 -4.13
CA PHE A 33 18.57 -14.27 -5.51
C PHE A 33 17.48 -14.43 -6.58
N SER A 34 16.49 -15.29 -6.33
CA SER A 34 15.32 -15.43 -7.22
C SER A 34 14.52 -14.15 -7.39
N GLU A 35 14.44 -13.31 -6.36
CA GLU A 35 13.77 -12.02 -6.43
C GLU A 35 14.58 -11.03 -7.28
N ILE A 36 15.92 -11.05 -7.16
CA ILE A 36 16.81 -10.27 -8.03
C ILE A 36 16.58 -10.63 -9.49
N ILE A 37 16.60 -11.93 -9.82
CA ILE A 37 16.34 -12.42 -11.18
C ILE A 37 14.95 -11.99 -11.66
N TYR A 38 13.93 -12.11 -10.82
CA TYR A 38 12.58 -11.65 -11.14
C TYR A 38 12.59 -10.17 -11.53
N HIS A 39 13.15 -9.27 -10.70
CA HIS A 39 13.17 -7.82 -10.97
C HIS A 39 14.04 -7.44 -12.16
N LEU A 40 15.17 -8.14 -12.39
CA LEU A 40 16.02 -7.92 -13.58
C LEU A 40 15.28 -8.18 -14.90
N PHE A 41 14.42 -9.20 -14.94
CA PHE A 41 13.75 -9.65 -16.16
C PHE A 41 12.24 -9.34 -16.17
N SER A 42 11.72 -8.65 -15.18
CA SER A 42 10.32 -8.24 -15.15
C SER A 42 9.94 -7.40 -16.37
N PRO A 43 8.79 -7.67 -16.98
CA PRO A 43 8.27 -6.85 -18.08
C PRO A 43 7.89 -5.46 -17.56
N THR A 44 7.73 -4.49 -18.46
CA THR A 44 7.27 -3.14 -18.09
C THR A 44 5.85 -3.19 -17.52
N LEU A 45 5.52 -2.23 -16.64
CA LEU A 45 4.18 -2.10 -16.05
C LEU A 45 3.07 -2.08 -17.11
N MET A 46 3.29 -1.37 -18.21
CA MET A 46 2.37 -1.36 -19.36
C MET A 46 2.17 -2.77 -19.95
N THR A 47 3.22 -3.57 -20.02
CA THR A 47 3.14 -4.96 -20.52
C THR A 47 2.41 -5.85 -19.52
N VAL A 48 2.67 -5.66 -18.22
CA VAL A 48 1.96 -6.38 -17.15
C VAL A 48 0.47 -6.06 -17.20
N GLY A 49 0.09 -4.79 -17.24
CA GLY A 49 -1.30 -4.37 -17.37
C GLY A 49 -1.97 -5.01 -18.59
N LYS A 50 -1.41 -4.82 -19.79
CA LYS A 50 -1.98 -5.36 -21.03
C LYS A 50 -2.13 -6.89 -21.06
N LYS A 51 -1.23 -7.61 -20.39
CA LYS A 51 -1.30 -9.09 -20.35
C LYS A 51 -2.30 -9.64 -19.36
N ASN A 52 -2.62 -8.86 -18.33
CA ASN A 52 -3.45 -9.34 -17.21
C ASN A 52 -4.80 -8.65 -17.12
N THR A 53 -5.10 -7.69 -18.01
CA THR A 53 -6.40 -7.00 -18.00
C THR A 53 -7.03 -6.97 -19.38
N THR A 54 -8.36 -6.98 -19.39
CA THR A 54 -9.18 -6.69 -20.56
C THR A 54 -10.14 -5.58 -20.19
N LEU A 55 -10.12 -4.47 -20.93
CA LEU A 55 -11.12 -3.42 -20.79
C LEU A 55 -12.46 -3.95 -21.32
N MET A 56 -13.45 -4.03 -20.44
CA MET A 56 -14.79 -4.54 -20.76
C MET A 56 -15.72 -3.42 -21.25
N ARG A 57 -15.67 -2.29 -20.55
CA ARG A 57 -16.46 -1.08 -20.86
C ARG A 57 -15.86 0.13 -20.15
N GLU A 58 -16.26 1.32 -20.55
CA GLU A 58 -15.96 2.56 -19.85
C GLU A 58 -17.16 3.51 -19.92
N ASP A 59 -17.24 4.42 -18.94
CA ASP A 59 -18.18 5.53 -18.91
C ASP A 59 -17.44 6.84 -18.60
N ASP A 60 -18.15 7.91 -18.26
CA ASP A 60 -17.54 9.22 -18.01
C ASP A 60 -16.66 9.27 -16.76
N ARG A 61 -16.86 8.35 -15.81
CA ARG A 61 -16.16 8.31 -14.53
C ARG A 61 -15.17 7.16 -14.41
N PHE A 62 -15.48 6.00 -14.98
CA PHE A 62 -14.77 4.75 -14.71
C PHE A 62 -14.42 3.97 -15.97
N LYS A 63 -13.41 3.14 -15.81
CA LYS A 63 -13.05 2.02 -16.69
C LYS A 63 -13.26 0.72 -15.93
N TYR A 64 -13.86 -0.26 -16.58
CA TYR A 64 -14.20 -1.56 -16.01
C TYR A 64 -13.31 -2.62 -16.63
N TYR A 65 -12.48 -3.23 -15.81
CA TYR A 65 -11.50 -4.22 -16.27
C TYR A 65 -11.83 -5.61 -15.75
N LYS A 66 -11.75 -6.61 -16.62
CA LYS A 66 -11.57 -8.00 -16.20
C LYS A 66 -10.09 -8.21 -15.93
N ILE A 67 -9.75 -8.66 -14.73
CA ILE A 67 -8.38 -8.96 -14.33
C ILE A 67 -8.20 -10.48 -14.32
N SER A 68 -7.11 -10.97 -14.91
CA SER A 68 -6.83 -12.41 -14.97
C SER A 68 -6.73 -13.02 -13.58
N GLY A 69 -7.49 -14.10 -13.34
CA GLY A 69 -7.55 -14.79 -12.06
C GLY A 69 -8.63 -14.28 -11.10
N TYR A 70 -9.44 -13.29 -11.52
CA TYR A 70 -10.56 -12.79 -10.71
C TYR A 70 -11.86 -12.83 -11.51
N ASP A 71 -12.97 -13.14 -10.83
CA ASP A 71 -14.28 -13.27 -11.50
C ASP A 71 -15.04 -11.95 -11.60
N ASP A 72 -14.84 -11.02 -10.67
CA ASP A 72 -15.48 -9.71 -10.68
C ASP A 72 -14.79 -8.74 -11.66
N GLU A 73 -15.54 -7.71 -12.09
CA GLU A 73 -14.97 -6.55 -12.76
C GLU A 73 -14.28 -5.65 -11.74
N PHE A 74 -13.06 -5.22 -12.07
CA PHE A 74 -12.35 -4.20 -11.31
C PHE A 74 -12.68 -2.81 -11.86
N ILE A 75 -13.23 -1.94 -11.01
CA ILE A 75 -13.63 -0.58 -11.37
C ILE A 75 -12.46 0.37 -11.07
N TYR A 76 -12.03 1.08 -12.10
CA TYR A 76 -10.82 1.90 -12.06
C TYR A 76 -11.14 3.35 -12.46
N PRO A 77 -10.62 4.39 -11.77
CA PRO A 77 -10.88 5.77 -12.13
C PRO A 77 -10.47 6.05 -13.59
N ARG A 78 -11.34 6.69 -14.37
CA ARG A 78 -11.06 6.98 -15.79
C ARG A 78 -9.85 7.88 -15.98
N SER A 79 -9.64 8.84 -15.07
CA SER A 79 -8.51 9.78 -15.08
C SER A 79 -7.18 9.14 -14.68
N SER A 80 -7.20 8.04 -13.94
CA SER A 80 -5.96 7.37 -13.51
C SER A 80 -5.22 6.72 -14.69
N PRO A 81 -3.89 6.84 -14.72
CA PRO A 81 -3.09 6.33 -15.83
C PRO A 81 -3.06 4.79 -15.85
N PHE A 82 -3.13 4.19 -17.02
CA PHE A 82 -3.14 2.73 -17.16
C PHE A 82 -1.87 2.04 -16.62
N TYR A 83 -0.73 2.74 -16.57
CA TYR A 83 0.50 2.17 -16.01
C TYR A 83 0.37 1.90 -14.50
N SER A 84 -0.41 2.72 -13.76
CA SER A 84 -0.67 2.50 -12.33
C SER A 84 -1.47 1.21 -12.10
N LEU A 85 -2.46 0.89 -12.94
CA LEU A 85 -3.12 -0.41 -12.92
C LEU A 85 -2.13 -1.56 -13.15
N GLY A 86 -1.19 -1.40 -14.08
CA GLY A 86 -0.12 -2.37 -14.29
C GLY A 86 0.83 -2.49 -13.09
N MET A 87 1.01 -1.41 -12.32
CA MET A 87 1.82 -1.38 -11.10
C MET A 87 1.18 -2.22 -10.00
N VAL A 88 -0.05 -1.93 -9.60
CA VAL A 88 -0.73 -2.69 -8.53
C VAL A 88 -0.88 -4.18 -8.86
N ILE A 89 -1.11 -4.54 -10.15
CA ILE A 89 -1.12 -5.92 -10.60
C ILE A 89 0.27 -6.58 -10.51
N SER A 90 1.34 -5.82 -10.78
CA SER A 90 2.72 -6.32 -10.63
C SER A 90 3.07 -6.58 -9.17
N GLU A 91 2.68 -5.67 -8.29
CA GLU A 91 2.91 -5.71 -6.84
C GLU A 91 2.16 -6.86 -6.17
N ALA A 92 1.01 -7.25 -6.70
CA ALA A 92 0.26 -8.41 -6.22
C ALA A 92 0.89 -9.78 -6.56
N ARG A 93 2.11 -9.82 -7.10
CA ARG A 93 2.83 -11.07 -7.42
C ARG A 93 3.78 -11.48 -6.30
N PRO A 94 3.82 -12.76 -5.89
CA PRO A 94 4.58 -13.21 -4.72
C PRO A 94 6.08 -12.92 -4.76
N LEU A 95 6.72 -12.81 -5.94
CA LEU A 95 8.13 -12.47 -6.07
C LEU A 95 8.40 -10.95 -6.10
N HIS A 96 7.37 -10.14 -6.19
CA HIS A 96 7.53 -8.68 -6.16
C HIS A 96 7.88 -8.24 -4.74
N TRP A 97 8.77 -7.25 -4.59
CA TRP A 97 9.18 -6.78 -3.26
C TRP A 97 8.06 -6.06 -2.53
N HIS A 98 7.15 -5.44 -3.25
CA HIS A 98 5.96 -4.75 -2.72
C HIS A 98 4.78 -5.69 -2.42
N TYR A 99 5.00 -7.02 -2.44
CA TYR A 99 3.93 -7.99 -2.19
C TYR A 99 3.59 -8.05 -0.70
N TYR A 100 2.35 -7.66 -0.36
CA TYR A 100 1.89 -7.56 1.03
C TYR A 100 1.71 -8.91 1.74
N GLU A 101 1.58 -10.01 1.01
CA GLU A 101 1.21 -11.29 1.58
C GLU A 101 2.32 -12.34 1.41
N ILE A 102 3.24 -12.40 2.38
CA ILE A 102 4.16 -13.53 2.50
C ILE A 102 3.47 -14.68 3.28
N PRO A 103 4.02 -15.91 3.31
CA PRO A 103 3.37 -17.02 4.02
C PRO A 103 2.99 -16.71 5.48
N GLN A 104 3.77 -15.87 6.16
CA GLN A 104 3.54 -15.48 7.56
C GLN A 104 2.53 -14.35 7.73
N THR A 105 2.34 -13.52 6.72
CA THR A 105 1.44 -12.36 6.75
C THR A 105 0.44 -12.39 5.59
N LYS A 106 -0.09 -13.54 5.21
CA LYS A 106 -1.19 -13.63 4.25
C LYS A 106 -2.53 -13.37 4.96
N VAL A 107 -3.50 -12.86 4.22
CA VAL A 107 -4.90 -12.82 4.67
C VAL A 107 -5.44 -14.24 4.67
N GLU A 108 -6.11 -14.62 5.75
CA GLU A 108 -6.72 -15.93 5.94
C GLU A 108 -8.24 -15.83 6.05
N GLU A 109 -8.93 -16.95 5.84
CA GLU A 109 -10.38 -17.01 5.95
C GLU A 109 -10.83 -16.56 7.35
N GLY A 110 -11.74 -15.62 7.41
CA GLY A 110 -12.28 -15.10 8.66
C GLY A 110 -11.53 -13.87 9.22
N ASP A 111 -10.42 -13.46 8.63
CA ASP A 111 -9.64 -12.29 9.08
C ASP A 111 -10.46 -10.99 8.98
N VAL A 112 -10.26 -10.12 9.97
CA VAL A 112 -10.64 -8.71 9.93
C VAL A 112 -9.43 -7.90 9.47
N VAL A 113 -9.55 -7.29 8.31
CA VAL A 113 -8.46 -6.61 7.59
C VAL A 113 -8.63 -5.11 7.65
N VAL A 114 -7.54 -4.39 7.89
CA VAL A 114 -7.45 -2.93 7.74
C VAL A 114 -6.47 -2.63 6.60
N ASP A 115 -6.95 -1.93 5.58
CA ASP A 115 -6.20 -1.50 4.40
C ASP A 115 -6.06 0.02 4.43
N CYS A 116 -4.96 0.53 5.02
CA CYS A 116 -4.64 1.95 5.08
C CYS A 116 -3.91 2.39 3.81
N GLY A 117 -4.41 3.43 3.16
CA GLY A 117 -3.96 3.86 1.85
C GLY A 117 -4.34 2.84 0.78
N SER A 118 -5.63 2.64 0.62
CA SER A 118 -6.16 1.61 -0.28
C SER A 118 -6.04 1.99 -1.76
N ALA A 119 -5.92 3.30 -2.06
CA ALA A 119 -5.90 3.84 -3.41
C ALA A 119 -7.00 3.23 -4.30
N GLU A 120 -6.63 2.52 -5.36
CA GLU A 120 -7.58 1.87 -6.28
C GLU A 120 -8.33 0.67 -5.66
N GLY A 121 -7.98 0.26 -4.43
CA GLY A 121 -8.66 -0.82 -3.73
C GLY A 121 -8.26 -2.24 -4.15
N PHE A 122 -7.13 -2.43 -4.85
CA PHE A 122 -6.79 -3.75 -5.39
C PHE A 122 -6.48 -4.78 -4.31
N PHE A 123 -5.89 -4.38 -3.18
CA PHE A 123 -5.65 -5.29 -2.05
C PHE A 123 -6.98 -5.80 -1.45
N ALA A 124 -7.93 -4.89 -1.21
CA ALA A 124 -9.27 -5.24 -0.75
C ALA A 124 -10.02 -6.09 -1.80
N PHE A 125 -9.94 -5.74 -3.09
CA PHE A 125 -10.53 -6.51 -4.19
C PHE A 125 -10.02 -7.95 -4.24
N LYS A 126 -8.72 -8.14 -4.06
CA LYS A 126 -8.10 -9.47 -4.03
C LYS A 126 -8.63 -10.32 -2.87
N ASN A 127 -8.83 -9.71 -1.71
CA ASN A 127 -9.13 -10.40 -0.46
C ASN A 127 -10.62 -10.38 -0.07
N GLN A 128 -11.51 -9.80 -0.90
CA GLN A 128 -12.93 -9.57 -0.59
C GLN A 128 -13.75 -10.83 -0.27
N TYR A 129 -13.32 -11.98 -0.74
CA TYR A 129 -13.98 -13.26 -0.49
C TYR A 129 -13.29 -14.12 0.58
N THR A 130 -12.07 -13.76 0.96
CA THR A 130 -11.31 -14.47 2.00
C THR A 130 -11.52 -13.83 3.37
N ALA A 131 -11.47 -12.50 3.43
CA ALA A 131 -11.64 -11.77 4.68
C ALA A 131 -13.10 -11.78 5.15
N LYS A 132 -13.30 -11.90 6.46
CA LYS A 132 -14.61 -11.72 7.11
C LYS A 132 -15.06 -10.26 7.01
N GLN A 133 -14.17 -9.34 7.21
CA GLN A 133 -14.41 -7.89 7.14
C GLN A 133 -13.16 -7.17 6.64
N ILE A 134 -13.34 -6.18 5.76
CA ILE A 134 -12.27 -5.29 5.33
C ILE A 134 -12.68 -3.85 5.63
N TYR A 135 -11.82 -3.12 6.32
CA TYR A 135 -11.91 -1.67 6.48
C TYR A 135 -10.93 -1.01 5.52
N VAL A 136 -11.47 -0.33 4.51
CA VAL A 136 -10.73 0.37 3.47
C VAL A 136 -10.59 1.83 3.88
N MET A 137 -9.39 2.29 4.22
CA MET A 137 -9.12 3.68 4.61
C MET A 137 -8.44 4.42 3.46
N GLU A 138 -9.12 5.42 2.92
CA GLU A 138 -8.63 6.20 1.78
C GLU A 138 -9.22 7.62 1.84
N PRO A 139 -8.39 8.69 1.97
CA PRO A 139 -8.92 10.05 2.05
C PRO A 139 -9.20 10.70 0.69
N MET A 140 -8.62 10.20 -0.42
CA MET A 140 -8.66 10.86 -1.72
C MET A 140 -10.00 10.68 -2.44
N PRO A 141 -10.73 11.78 -2.80
CA PRO A 141 -12.03 11.68 -3.45
C PRO A 141 -12.05 10.88 -4.75
N ILE A 142 -10.97 10.98 -5.55
CA ILE A 142 -10.84 10.25 -6.81
C ILE A 142 -10.90 8.73 -6.61
N PHE A 143 -10.31 8.23 -5.54
CA PHE A 143 -10.36 6.81 -5.20
C PHE A 143 -11.65 6.44 -4.49
N LEU A 144 -12.16 7.29 -3.59
CA LEU A 144 -13.43 7.06 -2.89
C LEU A 144 -14.58 6.80 -3.85
N ASP A 145 -14.66 7.52 -4.96
CA ASP A 145 -15.67 7.31 -5.98
C ASP A 145 -15.60 5.89 -6.59
N SER A 146 -14.40 5.44 -6.94
CA SER A 146 -14.20 4.09 -7.50
C SER A 146 -14.36 2.99 -6.44
N LEU A 147 -13.90 3.23 -5.21
CA LEU A 147 -14.09 2.32 -4.08
C LEU A 147 -15.57 2.12 -3.75
N ASN A 148 -16.36 3.21 -3.72
CA ASN A 148 -17.81 3.13 -3.53
C ASN A 148 -18.50 2.37 -4.68
N ALA A 149 -18.10 2.57 -5.92
CA ALA A 149 -18.63 1.82 -7.05
C ALA A 149 -18.26 0.34 -6.98
N LEU A 150 -17.04 0.02 -6.52
CA LEU A 150 -16.51 -1.34 -6.43
C LEU A 150 -17.07 -2.11 -5.21
N PHE A 151 -17.17 -1.45 -4.06
CA PHE A 151 -17.44 -2.10 -2.78
C PHE A 151 -18.69 -1.62 -2.05
N GLY A 152 -19.32 -0.52 -2.45
CA GLY A 152 -20.46 0.05 -1.72
C GLY A 152 -21.66 -0.87 -1.56
N HIS A 153 -21.73 -1.95 -2.34
CA HIS A 153 -22.75 -3.00 -2.25
C HIS A 153 -22.31 -4.24 -1.45
N LYS A 154 -21.05 -4.30 -0.99
CA LYS A 154 -20.49 -5.44 -0.26
C LYS A 154 -20.70 -5.26 1.24
N SER A 155 -21.40 -6.18 1.89
CA SER A 155 -21.71 -6.10 3.33
C SER A 155 -20.49 -6.31 4.23
N ASN A 156 -19.42 -6.93 3.71
CA ASN A 156 -18.18 -7.22 4.43
C ASN A 156 -17.06 -6.22 4.13
N ILE A 157 -17.34 -5.09 3.45
CA ILE A 157 -16.36 -4.04 3.20
C ILE A 157 -16.91 -2.71 3.69
N THR A 158 -16.16 -2.02 4.54
CA THR A 158 -16.47 -0.69 5.06
C THR A 158 -15.46 0.31 4.51
N ILE A 159 -15.94 1.30 3.77
CA ILE A 159 -15.09 2.37 3.24
C ILE A 159 -15.08 3.51 4.25
N LEU A 160 -13.88 3.92 4.66
CA LEU A 160 -13.63 5.01 5.59
C LEU A 160 -12.89 6.13 4.84
N PRO A 161 -13.54 7.29 4.59
CA PRO A 161 -12.91 8.43 3.91
C PRO A 161 -11.98 9.20 4.87
N LEU A 162 -10.99 8.51 5.43
CA LEU A 162 -10.15 8.98 6.54
C LEU A 162 -8.68 8.63 6.25
N ALA A 163 -7.76 9.49 6.71
CA ALA A 163 -6.35 9.16 6.82
C ALA A 163 -6.02 8.62 8.21
N ALA A 164 -5.01 7.76 8.29
CA ALA A 164 -4.52 7.23 9.57
C ALA A 164 -3.30 8.04 10.06
N GLY A 165 -3.28 8.39 11.34
CA GLY A 165 -2.20 9.14 11.97
C GLY A 165 -2.10 8.90 13.47
N ASP A 166 -1.26 9.70 14.16
CA ASP A 166 -0.99 9.61 15.61
C ASP A 166 -2.00 10.36 16.48
N LYS A 167 -2.83 11.21 15.88
CA LYS A 167 -3.89 11.98 16.56
C LYS A 167 -5.08 12.20 15.65
N CYS A 168 -6.24 12.51 16.24
CA CYS A 168 -7.43 12.88 15.50
C CYS A 168 -7.40 14.38 15.24
N GLU A 169 -7.28 14.77 13.97
CA GLU A 169 -7.22 16.18 13.55
C GLU A 169 -7.67 16.36 12.10
N LYS A 170 -7.82 17.61 11.68
CA LYS A 170 -7.89 17.95 10.25
C LYS A 170 -6.49 18.28 9.76
N ALA A 171 -6.14 17.72 8.61
CA ALA A 171 -4.87 17.97 7.96
C ALA A 171 -5.10 18.37 6.49
N TYR A 172 -4.06 18.85 5.83
CA TYR A 172 -4.11 19.20 4.42
C TYR A 172 -3.21 18.26 3.63
N MET A 173 -3.73 17.77 2.51
CA MET A 173 -3.00 16.94 1.57
C MET A 173 -2.70 17.78 0.33
N ASN A 174 -1.43 18.00 -0.01
CA ASN A 174 -1.04 18.68 -1.22
C ASN A 174 -1.15 17.77 -2.43
N LEU A 175 -1.89 18.21 -3.42
CA LEU A 175 -2.05 17.54 -4.70
C LEU A 175 -0.99 18.08 -5.68
N HIS A 176 0.14 17.40 -5.80
CA HIS A 176 1.26 17.87 -6.66
C HIS A 176 0.93 17.86 -8.17
N SER A 177 -0.09 17.12 -8.62
CA SER A 177 -0.69 17.22 -9.95
C SER A 177 -2.04 16.50 -10.00
N GLU A 178 -2.96 16.95 -10.87
CA GLU A 178 -4.21 16.23 -11.16
C GLU A 178 -3.99 14.80 -11.70
N ALA A 179 -2.78 14.48 -12.16
CA ALA A 179 -2.45 13.22 -12.82
C ALA A 179 -1.80 12.18 -11.87
N SER A 180 -1.33 12.56 -10.68
CA SER A 180 -0.68 11.65 -9.73
C SER A 180 -1.21 11.87 -8.31
N SER A 181 -2.44 11.46 -8.08
CA SER A 181 -3.00 11.33 -6.73
C SER A 181 -2.21 10.36 -5.83
N LEU A 182 -1.29 9.59 -6.40
CA LEU A 182 -0.38 8.69 -5.70
C LEU A 182 0.80 9.42 -5.02
N ASP A 183 1.09 10.67 -5.40
CA ASP A 183 2.19 11.47 -4.81
C ASP A 183 1.66 12.51 -3.79
N ALA A 184 0.45 12.34 -3.27
CA ALA A 184 -0.13 13.28 -2.32
C ALA A 184 0.49 13.09 -0.94
N THR A 185 1.16 14.12 -0.41
CA THR A 185 1.81 14.08 0.90
C THR A 185 0.98 14.84 1.92
N LEU A 186 0.76 14.23 3.10
CA LEU A 186 0.13 14.87 4.25
C LEU A 186 1.02 15.97 4.81
N ILE A 187 0.47 17.18 4.95
CA ILE A 187 1.12 18.29 5.65
C ILE A 187 0.27 18.62 6.87
N GLY A 188 0.82 18.37 8.07
CA GLY A 188 0.15 18.72 9.32
C GLY A 188 0.15 20.22 9.59
N GLY A 189 -0.99 20.75 10.10
CA GLY A 189 -1.14 22.11 10.57
C GLY A 189 -1.81 23.08 9.60
N SER A 190 -2.37 24.16 10.13
CA SER A 190 -3.15 25.18 9.41
C SER A 190 -2.33 26.07 8.45
N GLU A 191 -0.99 25.97 8.50
CA GLU A 191 -0.07 26.81 7.70
C GLU A 191 0.15 26.28 6.27
N ALA A 192 -0.36 25.09 5.96
CA ALA A 192 -0.10 24.39 4.69
C ALA A 192 -1.19 24.57 3.62
N LYS A 193 -2.14 25.50 3.81
CA LYS A 193 -3.25 25.72 2.91
C LYS A 193 -2.81 26.52 1.69
N ASP A 194 -2.68 25.84 0.56
CA ASP A 194 -2.60 26.47 -0.76
C ASP A 194 -3.84 26.14 -1.60
N ASP A 195 -3.95 26.74 -2.80
CA ASP A 195 -5.09 26.55 -3.71
C ASP A 195 -5.22 25.09 -4.24
N ASN A 196 -4.20 24.25 -4.05
CA ASN A 196 -4.16 22.86 -4.47
C ASN A 196 -4.19 21.88 -3.28
N SER A 197 -4.55 22.33 -2.08
CA SER A 197 -4.63 21.45 -0.90
C SER A 197 -6.05 20.97 -0.66
N LEU A 198 -6.18 19.67 -0.32
CA LEU A 198 -7.42 19.04 0.10
C LEU A 198 -7.43 18.88 1.62
N GLU A 199 -8.46 19.42 2.30
CA GLU A 199 -8.70 19.15 3.72
C GLU A 199 -9.21 17.72 3.91
N ILE A 200 -8.57 16.96 4.80
CA ILE A 200 -8.92 15.58 5.13
C ILE A 200 -9.00 15.38 6.65
N ASP A 201 -9.80 14.41 7.06
CA ASP A 201 -9.87 13.98 8.47
C ASP A 201 -8.82 12.90 8.73
N VAL A 202 -7.95 13.14 9.70
CA VAL A 202 -6.97 12.18 10.22
C VAL A 202 -7.49 11.59 11.53
N VAL A 203 -7.36 10.28 11.69
CA VAL A 203 -7.81 9.55 12.89
C VAL A 203 -6.74 8.57 13.35
N THR A 204 -6.78 8.20 14.63
CA THR A 204 -5.97 7.11 15.14
C THR A 204 -6.68 5.77 14.92
N LEU A 205 -5.94 4.72 14.60
CA LEU A 205 -6.51 3.36 14.53
C LEU A 205 -7.05 2.93 15.91
N ASP A 206 -6.47 3.42 17.00
CA ASP A 206 -6.97 3.17 18.34
C ASP A 206 -8.40 3.69 18.53
N SER A 207 -8.73 4.89 18.01
CA SER A 207 -10.10 5.45 18.07
C SER A 207 -11.12 4.68 17.26
N ILE A 208 -10.69 4.04 16.18
CA ILE A 208 -11.57 3.25 15.29
C ILE A 208 -11.78 1.83 15.82
N PHE A 209 -10.72 1.20 16.32
CA PHE A 209 -10.71 -0.24 16.63
C PHE A 209 -10.64 -0.52 18.12
N TYR A 210 -9.61 -0.05 18.82
CA TYR A 210 -9.43 -0.31 20.24
C TYR A 210 -10.58 0.24 21.10
N ASP A 211 -10.95 1.51 20.93
CA ASP A 211 -11.98 2.17 21.73
C ASP A 211 -13.38 1.57 21.47
N LYS A 212 -13.57 0.89 20.35
CA LYS A 212 -14.81 0.16 20.00
C LYS A 212 -14.74 -1.35 20.28
N GLY A 213 -13.63 -1.85 20.80
CA GLY A 213 -13.43 -3.28 21.07
C GLY A 213 -13.36 -4.15 19.83
N ILE A 214 -13.03 -3.58 18.66
CA ILE A 214 -12.91 -4.30 17.39
C ILE A 214 -11.49 -4.85 17.28
N LYS A 215 -11.36 -6.17 17.26
CA LYS A 215 -10.08 -6.83 16.96
C LYS A 215 -9.85 -6.88 15.46
N ILE A 216 -8.59 -6.69 15.06
CA ILE A 216 -8.14 -6.80 13.68
C ILE A 216 -7.09 -7.91 13.56
N ASP A 217 -7.08 -8.64 12.45
CA ASP A 217 -6.19 -9.78 12.22
C ASP A 217 -5.08 -9.44 11.22
N TYR A 218 -5.32 -8.43 10.40
CA TYR A 218 -4.37 -7.97 9.38
C TYR A 218 -4.37 -6.45 9.27
N LEU A 219 -3.18 -5.84 9.24
CA LEU A 219 -2.96 -4.41 9.00
C LEU A 219 -2.02 -4.22 7.81
N LYS A 220 -2.54 -3.69 6.70
CA LYS A 220 -1.73 -3.18 5.58
C LYS A 220 -1.62 -1.67 5.69
N ALA A 221 -0.42 -1.13 5.40
CA ALA A 221 -0.24 0.30 5.24
C ALA A 221 0.69 0.65 4.08
N ASP A 222 0.23 1.61 3.29
CA ASP A 222 0.95 2.27 2.21
C ASP A 222 0.38 3.69 2.11
N ILE A 223 0.92 4.60 2.90
CA ILE A 223 0.35 5.92 3.20
C ILE A 223 1.38 7.05 3.05
N GLU A 224 2.25 6.89 2.06
CA GLU A 224 3.12 7.94 1.53
C GLU A 224 4.04 8.60 2.59
N GLY A 225 4.56 7.78 3.54
CA GLY A 225 5.51 8.23 4.56
C GLY A 225 4.90 8.51 5.93
N PHE A 226 3.58 8.34 6.12
CA PHE A 226 2.90 8.54 7.40
C PHE A 226 2.79 7.25 8.26
N GLU A 227 3.48 6.20 7.87
CA GLU A 227 3.39 4.88 8.53
C GLU A 227 3.83 4.92 9.98
N GLU A 228 4.84 5.74 10.34
CA GLU A 228 5.24 5.92 11.74
C GLU A 228 4.12 6.56 12.56
N ASN A 229 3.52 7.65 12.09
CA ASN A 229 2.41 8.31 12.76
C ASN A 229 1.20 7.36 12.92
N MET A 230 0.86 6.61 11.87
CA MET A 230 -0.20 5.62 11.94
C MET A 230 0.09 4.55 13.01
N ILE A 231 1.32 4.01 13.08
CA ILE A 231 1.70 3.01 14.10
C ILE A 231 1.62 3.61 15.50
N LEU A 232 2.05 4.86 15.71
CA LEU A 232 1.91 5.54 17.00
C LEU A 232 0.44 5.70 17.41
N GLY A 233 -0.46 5.94 16.47
CA GLY A 233 -1.91 5.97 16.68
C GLY A 233 -2.60 4.60 16.73
N ALA A 234 -1.85 3.50 16.66
CA ALA A 234 -2.37 2.13 16.62
C ALA A 234 -1.88 1.26 17.79
N LEU A 235 -1.10 1.79 18.73
CA LEU A 235 -0.38 0.97 19.72
C LEU A 235 -1.27 0.13 20.61
N LYS A 236 -2.44 0.64 21.02
CA LYS A 236 -3.40 -0.13 21.82
C LYS A 236 -4.09 -1.20 20.99
N THR A 237 -4.44 -0.87 19.75
CA THR A 237 -5.00 -1.84 18.76
C THR A 237 -4.03 -2.96 18.48
N ILE A 238 -2.75 -2.65 18.24
CA ILE A 238 -1.69 -3.63 17.99
C ILE A 238 -1.50 -4.54 19.22
N ARG A 239 -1.47 -3.96 20.44
CA ARG A 239 -1.34 -4.73 21.65
C ARG A 239 -2.53 -5.65 21.91
N MET A 240 -3.75 -5.18 21.64
CA MET A 240 -4.98 -5.94 21.84
C MET A 240 -5.13 -7.08 20.84
N SER A 241 -4.79 -6.80 19.58
CA SER A 241 -5.14 -7.67 18.45
C SER A 241 -3.97 -8.52 17.95
N LYS A 242 -2.72 -8.02 18.07
CA LYS A 242 -1.50 -8.63 17.53
C LYS A 242 -1.65 -9.02 16.06
N PRO A 243 -2.10 -8.10 15.18
CA PRO A 243 -2.39 -8.42 13.80
C PRO A 243 -1.13 -8.83 13.03
N LYS A 244 -1.29 -9.55 11.95
CA LYS A 244 -0.29 -9.62 10.88
C LYS A 244 -0.15 -8.23 10.28
N ILE A 245 1.08 -7.74 10.09
CA ILE A 245 1.36 -6.36 9.64
C ILE A 245 2.19 -6.41 8.37
N ALA A 246 1.80 -5.65 7.35
CA ALA A 246 2.55 -5.43 6.12
C ALA A 246 2.57 -3.92 5.79
N ILE A 247 3.75 -3.30 5.87
CA ILE A 247 3.94 -1.86 5.76
C ILE A 247 5.01 -1.56 4.72
N THR A 248 4.78 -0.57 3.85
CA THR A 248 5.81 0.00 2.97
C THR A 248 6.85 0.78 3.77
N THR A 249 8.12 0.73 3.32
CA THR A 249 9.24 1.34 4.07
C THR A 249 10.24 2.07 3.17
N TYR A 250 9.85 2.43 1.96
CA TYR A 250 10.70 3.09 0.97
C TYR A 250 10.43 4.59 0.81
N HIS A 251 9.39 5.12 1.45
CA HIS A 251 9.08 6.54 1.34
C HIS A 251 10.15 7.41 2.02
N PRO A 252 10.41 8.63 1.51
CA PRO A 252 11.42 9.51 2.07
C PRO A 252 11.22 9.77 3.56
N GLY A 253 12.30 9.67 4.34
CA GLY A 253 12.29 9.93 5.78
C GLY A 253 11.87 8.74 6.66
N GLN A 254 11.45 7.62 6.08
CA GLN A 254 11.10 6.42 6.84
C GLN A 254 12.33 5.70 7.40
N ASP A 255 12.19 5.21 8.63
CA ASP A 255 13.13 4.28 9.27
C ASP A 255 12.42 3.00 9.71
N TYR A 256 12.54 1.94 8.91
CA TYR A 256 11.94 0.65 9.20
C TYR A 256 12.42 0.03 10.52
N LYS A 257 13.65 0.33 10.98
CA LYS A 257 14.17 -0.14 12.27
C LYS A 257 13.46 0.52 13.43
N LYS A 258 13.13 1.80 13.28
CA LYS A 258 12.32 2.54 14.25
C LYS A 258 10.92 1.96 14.35
N LEU A 259 10.27 1.64 13.22
CA LEU A 259 8.96 0.96 13.20
C LEU A 259 9.00 -0.38 13.94
N ILE A 260 10.02 -1.20 13.69
CA ILE A 260 10.22 -2.48 14.40
C ILE A 260 10.34 -2.24 15.92
N THR A 261 11.14 -1.24 16.33
CA THR A 261 11.34 -0.91 17.75
C THR A 261 10.04 -0.51 18.39
N ILE A 262 9.31 0.46 17.82
CA ILE A 262 8.02 0.94 18.35
C ILE A 262 7.02 -0.20 18.52
N ILE A 263 6.87 -1.07 17.54
CA ILE A 263 5.93 -2.21 17.60
C ILE A 263 6.37 -3.23 18.65
N LYS A 264 7.67 -3.56 18.71
CA LYS A 264 8.20 -4.54 19.68
C LYS A 264 8.25 -4.02 21.11
N ASP A 265 8.29 -2.72 21.35
CA ASP A 265 8.16 -2.13 22.68
C ASP A 265 6.77 -2.38 23.28
N VAL A 266 5.74 -2.49 22.45
CA VAL A 266 4.37 -2.81 22.89
C VAL A 266 4.05 -4.29 22.88
N VAL A 267 4.65 -5.04 21.92
CA VAL A 267 4.44 -6.49 21.73
C VAL A 267 5.78 -7.14 21.39
N PRO A 268 6.61 -7.52 22.37
CA PRO A 268 7.98 -8.03 22.17
C PRO A 268 8.07 -9.31 21.33
N GLU A 269 7.01 -10.12 21.31
CA GLU A 269 6.96 -11.40 20.60
C GLU A 269 6.83 -11.29 19.08
N TYR A 270 6.67 -10.10 18.49
CA TYR A 270 6.64 -9.96 17.05
C TYR A 270 7.94 -10.45 16.41
N ASN A 271 7.80 -11.35 15.45
CA ASN A 271 8.81 -11.64 14.45
C ASN A 271 8.71 -10.61 13.33
N TYR A 272 9.77 -10.46 12.53
CA TYR A 272 9.73 -9.56 11.38
C TYR A 272 10.58 -10.07 10.19
N LEU A 273 10.22 -9.58 9.02
CA LEU A 273 10.99 -9.70 7.78
C LEU A 273 10.97 -8.36 7.05
N ALA A 274 12.12 -7.71 6.94
CA ALA A 274 12.31 -6.61 6.02
C ALA A 274 12.66 -7.18 4.63
N LYS A 275 11.93 -6.78 3.58
CA LYS A 275 12.01 -7.40 2.25
C LYS A 275 12.30 -6.39 1.16
N GLY A 276 13.11 -6.81 0.19
CA GLY A 276 13.37 -6.05 -1.03
C GLY A 276 14.48 -5.01 -0.91
N ILE A 277 14.68 -4.30 -2.01
CA ILE A 277 15.69 -3.24 -2.16
C ILE A 277 15.03 -2.09 -2.91
N ASP A 278 14.84 -0.97 -2.24
CA ASP A 278 14.48 0.26 -2.91
C ASP A 278 15.65 0.75 -3.78
N PHE A 279 15.36 1.16 -4.99
CA PHE A 279 16.38 1.45 -6.00
C PHE A 279 17.13 2.76 -5.76
N ASP A 280 16.54 3.71 -5.03
CA ASP A 280 17.17 5.00 -4.74
C ASP A 280 17.96 4.98 -3.43
N SER A 281 17.46 4.35 -2.39
CA SER A 281 18.04 4.37 -1.04
C SER A 281 18.73 3.06 -0.64
N GLY A 282 18.42 1.94 -1.28
CA GLY A 282 18.83 0.61 -0.85
C GLY A 282 18.09 0.09 0.38
N HIS A 283 17.13 0.85 0.93
CA HIS A 283 16.30 0.43 2.06
C HIS A 283 15.38 -0.74 1.68
N PRO A 284 14.80 -1.47 2.63
CA PRO A 284 13.77 -2.46 2.32
C PRO A 284 12.53 -1.76 1.75
N VAL A 285 11.86 -2.45 0.82
CA VAL A 285 10.59 -1.97 0.25
C VAL A 285 9.43 -2.26 1.20
N MET A 286 9.45 -3.40 1.87
CA MET A 286 8.38 -3.86 2.74
C MET A 286 8.92 -4.33 4.10
N LEU A 287 8.15 -4.04 5.14
CA LEU A 287 8.28 -4.62 6.46
C LEU A 287 7.06 -5.50 6.74
N HIS A 288 7.30 -6.79 6.98
CA HIS A 288 6.30 -7.73 7.48
C HIS A 288 6.55 -8.04 8.95
N MET A 289 5.48 -8.08 9.77
CA MET A 289 5.57 -8.45 11.18
C MET A 289 4.41 -9.38 11.56
N TRP A 290 4.68 -10.36 12.44
CA TRP A 290 3.68 -11.34 12.88
C TRP A 290 4.04 -11.92 14.24
N CYS A 291 3.03 -12.39 14.97
CA CYS A 291 3.17 -13.26 16.14
C CYS A 291 2.87 -14.71 15.73
N ASN A 292 3.54 -15.69 16.39
CA ASN A 292 3.28 -17.13 16.19
C ASN A 292 2.06 -17.58 17.02
#